data_4f1e3e1e98f4d0928bb706c3811bd520
#
_entry.id   4f1e3e1e98f4d0928bb706c3811bd520
#
_cell.length_a   1.000
_cell.length_b   1.000
_cell.length_c   1.000
_cell.angle_alpha   90.00
_cell.angle_beta   90.00
_cell.angle_gamma   90.00
#
_symmetry.space_group_name_H-M   'P 1'
#
loop_
_entity.id
_entity.type
_entity.pdbx_description
1 polymer ?
#
loop_
_entity_poly.entity_id
_entity_poly.type
_entity_poly.pdbx_seq_one_letter_code
_entity_poly.pdbx_strand_id
1 'polypeptide(L)'
;MRWPTLRAAYRTGTGQIRTVTLPGGIRIELDAETALDAVLDDVRQDIVLHAGSVAVTVQANRTALAVVVGEARLVTEPSEPAEVVVRCRPRGGLSGWVGGQDADVACLSGRVTVVPAPGVPATRLVAGQEVGIGPDTRGLHAIDVAATAAWRRGLLVFRGTPLAQVVDDLNRYRPGRIVVASSAAAARRVTGVFHLARPEEALGSIRTALALSEVRFGDRLVVLR
;
A
#
# COMPACT_ATOMS: atom_id res chain seq x y z
N MET A 1 8.95 5.36 24.45
CA MET A 1 8.33 5.53 23.14
C MET A 1 8.06 4.13 22.57
N ARG A 2 6.78 3.71 22.45
CA ARG A 2 6.44 2.34 22.04
C ARG A 2 6.23 2.31 20.53
N TRP A 3 6.95 1.47 19.83
CA TRP A 3 6.85 1.26 18.38
C TRP A 3 5.57 0.46 18.07
N PRO A 4 4.48 1.10 17.57
CA PRO A 4 3.21 0.41 17.36
C PRO A 4 3.33 -0.76 16.37
N THR A 5 4.22 -0.63 15.37
CA THR A 5 4.45 -1.69 14.38
C THR A 5 5.07 -2.96 14.97
N LEU A 6 5.83 -2.88 16.07
CA LEU A 6 6.44 -4.06 16.70
C LEU A 6 5.44 -4.87 17.53
N ARG A 7 4.27 -4.31 17.89
CA ARG A 7 3.24 -4.94 18.70
C ARG A 7 1.95 -5.23 17.94
N ALA A 8 1.87 -4.89 16.66
CA ALA A 8 0.70 -5.13 15.84
C ALA A 8 0.31 -6.62 15.86
N ALA A 9 -0.99 -6.89 15.99
CA ALA A 9 -1.54 -8.25 16.09
C ALA A 9 -1.31 -9.05 14.81
N TYR A 10 -1.29 -8.37 13.67
CA TYR A 10 -1.06 -8.99 12.36
C TYR A 10 0.10 -8.31 11.65
N ARG A 11 1.07 -9.12 11.21
CA ARG A 11 2.28 -8.62 10.56
C ARG A 11 2.72 -9.53 9.42
N THR A 12 3.40 -8.91 8.46
CA THR A 12 4.14 -9.56 7.38
C THR A 12 5.56 -9.00 7.32
N GLY A 13 6.52 -9.85 6.95
CA GLY A 13 7.90 -9.47 6.66
C GLY A 13 8.12 -9.15 5.18
N THR A 14 9.39 -8.96 4.82
CA THR A 14 9.83 -8.73 3.43
C THR A 14 9.42 -9.89 2.54
N GLY A 15 8.74 -9.59 1.43
CA GLY A 15 8.26 -10.58 0.46
C GLY A 15 7.13 -11.49 0.95
N GLN A 16 6.62 -11.29 2.17
CA GLN A 16 5.57 -12.11 2.74
C GLN A 16 4.19 -11.50 2.45
N ILE A 17 3.28 -12.29 1.90
CA ILE A 17 1.85 -11.97 1.78
C ILE A 17 1.08 -12.92 2.71
N ARG A 18 0.08 -12.42 3.41
CA ARG A 18 -0.71 -13.20 4.35
C ARG A 18 -2.20 -12.88 4.23
N THR A 19 -3.04 -13.90 4.17
CA THR A 19 -4.49 -13.75 4.25
C THR A 19 -4.97 -14.08 5.67
N VAL A 20 -5.87 -13.26 6.18
CA VAL A 20 -6.55 -13.42 7.47
C VAL A 20 -8.04 -13.27 7.24
N THR A 21 -8.84 -14.20 7.77
CA THR A 21 -10.29 -14.08 7.82
C THR A 21 -10.72 -13.76 9.23
N LEU A 22 -11.46 -12.67 9.38
CA LEU A 22 -11.98 -12.19 10.65
C LEU A 22 -13.47 -12.51 10.77
N PRO A 23 -14.05 -12.47 11.99
CA PRO A 23 -15.49 -12.60 12.18
C PRO A 23 -16.29 -11.62 11.30
N GLY A 24 -17.54 -11.98 10.96
CA GLY A 24 -18.39 -11.14 10.13
C GLY A 24 -18.10 -11.21 8.63
N GLY A 25 -17.31 -12.19 8.15
CA GLY A 25 -17.00 -12.35 6.72
C GLY A 25 -15.98 -11.35 6.19
N ILE A 26 -15.20 -10.73 7.07
CA ILE A 26 -14.15 -9.80 6.70
C ILE A 26 -12.90 -10.59 6.31
N ARG A 27 -12.44 -10.44 5.08
CA ARG A 27 -11.18 -10.99 4.58
C ARG A 27 -10.16 -9.89 4.42
N ILE A 28 -8.98 -10.08 5.01
CA ILE A 28 -7.87 -9.15 4.94
C ILE A 28 -6.68 -9.86 4.29
N GLU A 29 -6.11 -9.27 3.26
CA GLU A 29 -4.87 -9.71 2.64
C GLU A 29 -3.80 -8.66 2.92
N LEU A 30 -2.81 -9.05 3.73
CA LEU A 30 -1.67 -8.20 4.09
C LEU A 30 -0.59 -8.38 3.03
N ASP A 31 -0.14 -7.31 2.47
CA ASP A 31 1.02 -7.25 1.57
C ASP A 31 2.34 -7.30 2.38
N ALA A 32 3.49 -7.38 1.71
CA ALA A 32 4.79 -7.36 2.35
C ALA A 32 4.98 -6.13 3.27
N GLU A 33 5.74 -6.30 4.35
CA GLU A 33 6.07 -5.22 5.30
C GLU A 33 4.86 -4.48 5.86
N THR A 34 3.79 -5.21 6.14
CA THR A 34 2.52 -4.68 6.67
C THR A 34 2.39 -4.96 8.15
N ALA A 35 1.83 -3.99 8.89
CA ALA A 35 1.52 -4.12 10.30
C ALA A 35 0.15 -3.48 10.58
N LEU A 36 -0.78 -4.24 11.17
CA LEU A 36 -2.11 -3.76 11.53
C LEU A 36 -2.64 -4.40 12.81
N ASP A 37 -3.59 -3.72 13.43
CA ASP A 37 -4.44 -4.23 14.50
C ASP A 37 -5.90 -4.32 14.02
N ALA A 38 -6.68 -5.23 14.59
CA ALA A 38 -8.11 -5.32 14.37
C ALA A 38 -8.84 -5.31 15.72
N VAL A 39 -9.82 -4.42 15.86
CA VAL A 39 -10.72 -4.32 17.00
C VAL A 39 -12.12 -4.60 16.48
N LEU A 40 -12.63 -5.78 16.81
CA LEU A 40 -13.93 -6.26 16.34
C LEU A 40 -14.76 -6.64 17.54
N ASP A 41 -15.82 -5.90 17.75
CA ASP A 41 -16.86 -6.18 18.73
C ASP A 41 -18.25 -5.90 18.09
N ASP A 42 -19.31 -6.03 18.85
CA ASP A 42 -20.70 -5.86 18.36
C ASP A 42 -21.01 -4.40 17.94
N VAL A 43 -20.21 -3.44 18.38
CA VAL A 43 -20.43 -2.00 18.17
C VAL A 43 -19.38 -1.43 17.19
N ARG A 44 -18.18 -1.99 17.19
CA ARG A 44 -17.03 -1.43 16.51
C ARG A 44 -16.30 -2.48 15.69
N GLN A 45 -16.08 -2.16 14.42
CA GLN A 45 -15.29 -2.96 13.50
C GLN A 45 -14.21 -2.07 12.87
N ASP A 46 -13.06 -1.99 13.53
CA ASP A 46 -11.94 -1.14 13.09
C ASP A 46 -10.70 -1.99 12.76
N ILE A 47 -10.09 -1.70 11.64
CA ILE A 47 -8.75 -2.14 11.25
C ILE A 47 -7.83 -0.92 11.32
N VAL A 48 -6.80 -0.95 12.14
CA VAL A 48 -5.81 0.13 12.26
C VAL A 48 -4.55 -0.27 11.51
N LEU A 49 -4.31 0.34 10.37
CA LEU A 49 -3.12 0.09 9.55
C LEU A 49 -1.99 1.01 9.98
N HIS A 50 -0.93 0.43 10.53
CA HIS A 50 0.26 1.14 11.01
C HIS A 50 1.32 1.32 9.94
N ALA A 51 1.45 0.36 9.04
CA ALA A 51 2.42 0.39 7.93
C ALA A 51 2.03 -0.60 6.84
N GLY A 52 2.51 -0.37 5.64
CA GLY A 52 2.38 -1.29 4.51
C GLY A 52 1.09 -1.12 3.72
N SER A 53 0.55 -2.21 3.21
CA SER A 53 -0.63 -2.22 2.34
C SER A 53 -1.53 -3.40 2.64
N VAL A 54 -2.82 -3.18 2.58
CA VAL A 54 -3.83 -4.17 2.88
C VAL A 54 -4.96 -4.12 1.86
N ALA A 55 -5.42 -5.29 1.39
CA ALA A 55 -6.68 -5.41 0.71
C ALA A 55 -7.72 -5.94 1.70
N VAL A 56 -8.85 -5.26 1.79
CA VAL A 56 -9.95 -5.60 2.68
C VAL A 56 -11.19 -5.87 1.84
N THR A 57 -11.75 -7.08 1.99
CA THR A 57 -13.01 -7.47 1.37
C THR A 57 -14.02 -7.67 2.48
N VAL A 58 -15.15 -6.98 2.39
CA VAL A 58 -16.28 -7.13 3.29
C VAL A 58 -17.52 -7.57 2.52
N GLN A 59 -18.29 -8.47 3.12
CA GLN A 59 -19.64 -8.76 2.67
C GLN A 59 -20.63 -7.73 3.25
N ALA A 60 -21.81 -7.63 2.68
CA ALA A 60 -22.87 -6.83 3.27
C ALA A 60 -23.10 -7.25 4.72
N ASN A 61 -23.02 -6.32 5.67
CA ASN A 61 -23.11 -6.57 7.10
C ASN A 61 -23.98 -5.50 7.75
N ARG A 62 -24.34 -5.69 9.03
CA ARG A 62 -25.10 -4.70 9.80
C ARG A 62 -24.25 -3.54 10.29
N THR A 63 -22.96 -3.79 10.49
CA THR A 63 -22.00 -2.80 11.03
C THR A 63 -21.02 -2.39 9.95
N ALA A 64 -20.80 -1.08 9.80
CA ALA A 64 -19.77 -0.58 8.91
C ALA A 64 -18.39 -0.97 9.41
N LEU A 65 -17.52 -1.41 8.50
CA LEU A 65 -16.10 -1.58 8.79
C LEU A 65 -15.37 -0.26 8.56
N ALA A 66 -14.48 0.08 9.47
CA ALA A 66 -13.56 1.18 9.26
C ALA A 66 -12.11 0.70 9.12
N VAL A 67 -11.38 1.30 8.18
CA VAL A 67 -9.91 1.20 8.11
C VAL A 67 -9.33 2.56 8.49
N VAL A 68 -8.46 2.55 9.49
CA VAL A 68 -7.87 3.77 10.08
C VAL A 68 -6.38 3.81 9.74
N VAL A 69 -5.91 4.95 9.21
CA VAL A 69 -4.50 5.22 8.95
C VAL A 69 -4.17 6.61 9.48
N GLY A 70 -3.42 6.67 10.59
CA GLY A 70 -3.19 7.93 11.29
C GLY A 70 -4.51 8.58 11.73
N GLU A 71 -4.81 9.77 11.22
CA GLU A 71 -6.07 10.48 11.47
C GLU A 71 -7.17 10.15 10.44
N ALA A 72 -6.78 9.55 9.32
CA ALA A 72 -7.69 9.21 8.25
C ALA A 72 -8.53 7.99 8.58
N ARG A 73 -9.79 8.02 8.17
CA ARG A 73 -10.75 6.94 8.36
C ARG A 73 -11.49 6.64 7.07
N LEU A 74 -11.36 5.43 6.56
CA LEU A 74 -12.19 4.88 5.50
C LEU A 74 -13.33 4.09 6.14
N VAL A 75 -14.57 4.28 5.68
CA VAL A 75 -15.75 3.59 6.20
C VAL A 75 -16.50 2.94 5.03
N THR A 76 -16.81 1.64 5.18
CA THR A 76 -17.65 0.90 4.22
C THR A 76 -19.13 1.17 4.47
N GLU A 77 -19.96 1.04 3.42
CA GLU A 77 -21.42 1.06 3.57
C GLU A 77 -21.91 -0.29 4.14
N PRO A 78 -22.70 -0.31 5.24
CA PRO A 78 -23.08 -1.57 5.89
C PRO A 78 -23.87 -2.52 5.00
N SER A 79 -24.71 -1.99 4.13
CA SER A 79 -25.67 -2.76 3.31
C SER A 79 -25.06 -3.30 2.02
N GLU A 80 -23.79 -2.98 1.72
CA GLU A 80 -23.18 -3.32 0.44
C GLU A 80 -21.85 -4.05 0.64
N PRO A 81 -21.55 -5.06 -0.19
CA PRO A 81 -20.21 -5.63 -0.23
C PRO A 81 -19.24 -4.58 -0.81
N ALA A 82 -18.04 -4.56 -0.26
CA ALA A 82 -16.99 -3.66 -0.74
C ALA A 82 -15.62 -4.35 -0.73
N GLU A 83 -14.79 -3.93 -1.66
CA GLU A 83 -13.39 -4.34 -1.71
C GLU A 83 -12.52 -3.10 -1.90
N VAL A 84 -11.54 -2.95 -1.01
CA VAL A 84 -10.66 -1.78 -0.98
C VAL A 84 -9.21 -2.19 -0.81
N VAL A 85 -8.31 -1.40 -1.37
CA VAL A 85 -6.88 -1.46 -1.06
C VAL A 85 -6.50 -0.17 -0.35
N VAL A 86 -5.87 -0.30 0.80
CA VAL A 86 -5.34 0.83 1.57
C VAL A 86 -3.85 0.66 1.70
N ARG A 87 -3.10 1.65 1.26
CA ARG A 87 -1.65 1.70 1.34
C ARG A 87 -1.21 2.85 2.24
N CYS A 88 -0.47 2.52 3.28
CA CYS A 88 0.12 3.49 4.19
C CYS A 88 1.60 3.70 3.85
N ARG A 89 1.99 4.96 3.66
CA ARG A 89 3.37 5.37 3.43
C ARG A 89 3.83 6.30 4.56
N PRO A 90 4.91 5.95 5.30
CA PRO A 90 5.45 6.87 6.29
C PRO A 90 6.01 8.11 5.58
N ARG A 91 5.73 9.30 6.12
CA ARG A 91 6.35 10.56 5.68
C ARG A 91 7.77 10.68 6.21
N GLY A 92 8.67 11.06 5.32
CA GLY A 92 10.07 11.34 5.69
C GLY A 92 10.96 10.11 5.63
N GLY A 93 12.17 10.29 5.07
CA GLY A 93 13.22 9.31 4.80
C GLY A 93 13.55 8.33 5.93
N LEU A 94 14.82 8.10 6.25
CA LEU A 94 15.28 7.14 7.28
C LEU A 94 14.71 7.39 8.70
N SER A 95 14.10 8.56 8.95
CA SER A 95 13.46 8.96 10.22
C SER A 95 11.94 8.94 10.18
N GLY A 96 11.31 8.25 9.27
CA GLY A 96 9.88 8.25 8.91
C GLY A 96 8.80 8.18 10.01
N TRP A 97 9.17 8.40 11.27
CA TRP A 97 8.28 8.26 12.43
C TRP A 97 7.81 9.60 13.03
N VAL A 98 8.32 10.72 12.53
CA VAL A 98 8.03 12.04 13.12
C VAL A 98 7.12 12.89 12.21
N GLY A 99 6.92 12.50 10.95
CA GLY A 99 6.26 13.35 9.94
C GLY A 99 4.79 13.03 9.63
N GLY A 100 4.15 12.06 10.30
CA GLY A 100 2.81 11.59 9.94
C GLY A 100 2.83 10.51 8.86
N GLN A 101 1.65 10.15 8.35
CA GLN A 101 1.47 9.08 7.36
C GLN A 101 0.65 9.61 6.19
N ASP A 102 1.09 9.30 4.98
CA ASP A 102 0.26 9.41 3.77
C ASP A 102 -0.43 8.08 3.52
N ALA A 103 -1.62 8.14 2.97
CA ALA A 103 -2.33 6.94 2.57
C ALA A 103 -2.88 7.09 1.16
N ASP A 104 -2.91 6.00 0.42
CA ASP A 104 -3.71 5.87 -0.79
C ASP A 104 -4.85 4.89 -0.49
N VAL A 105 -6.06 5.28 -0.84
CA VAL A 105 -7.28 4.48 -0.66
C VAL A 105 -7.91 4.25 -2.01
N ALA A 106 -7.89 3.00 -2.46
CA ALA A 106 -8.46 2.56 -3.72
C ALA A 106 -9.72 1.71 -3.48
N CYS A 107 -10.82 2.07 -4.12
CA CYS A 107 -12.05 1.28 -4.13
C CYS A 107 -12.02 0.34 -5.34
N LEU A 108 -11.96 -0.98 -5.11
CA LEU A 108 -11.96 -1.97 -6.17
C LEU A 108 -13.38 -2.40 -6.54
N SER A 109 -14.27 -2.48 -5.56
CA SER A 109 -15.71 -2.75 -5.77
C SER A 109 -16.54 -2.13 -4.64
N GLY A 110 -17.84 -1.90 -4.89
CA GLY A 110 -18.74 -1.26 -3.96
C GLY A 110 -18.53 0.24 -3.81
N ARG A 111 -18.80 0.75 -2.60
CA ARG A 111 -18.66 2.17 -2.22
C ARG A 111 -18.03 2.30 -0.85
N VAL A 112 -17.22 3.35 -0.69
CA VAL A 112 -16.63 3.68 0.60
C VAL A 112 -16.54 5.20 0.78
N THR A 113 -16.57 5.63 2.02
CA THR A 113 -16.40 7.04 2.38
C THR A 113 -15.06 7.22 3.09
N VAL A 114 -14.26 8.17 2.62
CA VAL A 114 -12.95 8.50 3.18
C VAL A 114 -13.03 9.86 3.86
N VAL A 115 -12.71 9.90 5.14
CA VAL A 115 -12.57 11.12 5.96
C VAL A 115 -11.08 11.29 6.22
N PRO A 116 -10.40 12.27 5.59
CA PRO A 116 -8.94 12.43 5.68
C PRO A 116 -8.44 12.80 7.08
N ALA A 117 -9.16 13.66 7.77
CA ALA A 117 -8.91 14.09 9.14
C ALA A 117 -10.17 14.74 9.74
N PRO A 118 -10.26 14.93 11.08
CA PRO A 118 -11.35 15.65 11.70
C PRO A 118 -11.51 17.06 11.09
N GLY A 119 -12.74 17.41 10.68
CA GLY A 119 -13.04 18.71 10.08
C GLY A 119 -12.73 18.84 8.59
N VAL A 120 -12.11 17.84 7.97
CA VAL A 120 -11.87 17.80 6.52
C VAL A 120 -13.07 17.13 5.83
N PRO A 121 -13.59 17.70 4.71
CA PRO A 121 -14.70 17.11 3.97
C PRO A 121 -14.42 15.65 3.56
N ALA A 122 -15.43 14.81 3.76
CA ALA A 122 -15.38 13.42 3.34
C ALA A 122 -15.44 13.30 1.81
N THR A 123 -14.72 12.32 1.28
CA THR A 123 -14.75 11.95 -0.14
C THR A 123 -15.38 10.57 -0.30
N ARG A 124 -16.40 10.46 -1.13
CA ARG A 124 -16.99 9.15 -1.48
C ARG A 124 -16.26 8.58 -2.71
N LEU A 125 -15.84 7.32 -2.60
CA LEU A 125 -15.26 6.56 -3.69
C LEU A 125 -16.24 5.49 -4.16
N VAL A 126 -16.23 5.27 -5.45
CA VAL A 126 -16.89 4.13 -6.10
C VAL A 126 -15.83 3.23 -6.77
N ALA A 127 -16.24 2.05 -7.21
CA ALA A 127 -15.35 1.11 -7.89
C ALA A 127 -14.51 1.77 -9.00
N GLY A 128 -13.21 1.52 -9.02
CA GLY A 128 -12.26 2.08 -9.98
C GLY A 128 -11.74 3.48 -9.63
N GLN A 129 -11.98 3.98 -8.42
CA GLN A 129 -11.48 5.26 -7.94
C GLN A 129 -10.48 5.12 -6.80
N GLU A 130 -9.53 6.05 -6.74
CA GLU A 130 -8.55 6.18 -5.67
C GLU A 130 -8.44 7.63 -5.22
N VAL A 131 -8.19 7.84 -3.94
CA VAL A 131 -7.81 9.13 -3.36
C VAL A 131 -6.58 8.97 -2.49
N GLY A 132 -5.65 9.91 -2.63
CA GLY A 132 -4.52 10.05 -1.73
C GLY A 132 -4.84 10.97 -0.56
N ILE A 133 -4.34 10.63 0.62
CA ILE A 133 -4.49 11.38 1.86
C ILE A 133 -3.11 11.83 2.30
N GLY A 134 -2.92 13.14 2.41
CA GLY A 134 -1.66 13.80 2.76
C GLY A 134 -1.37 14.99 1.85
N PRO A 135 -0.37 15.84 2.19
CA PRO A 135 -0.10 17.08 1.46
C PRO A 135 0.42 16.86 0.03
N ASP A 136 1.17 15.78 -0.20
CA ASP A 136 1.80 15.50 -1.50
C ASP A 136 1.09 14.37 -2.26
N THR A 137 -0.18 14.12 -1.95
CA THR A 137 -0.94 13.01 -2.51
C THR A 137 -1.82 13.47 -3.68
N ARG A 138 -2.20 12.53 -4.52
CA ARG A 138 -3.14 12.79 -5.61
C ARG A 138 -4.55 12.92 -5.06
N GLY A 139 -5.29 13.90 -5.57
CA GLY A 139 -6.72 13.96 -5.35
C GLY A 139 -7.44 12.75 -5.95
N LEU A 140 -8.77 12.79 -5.91
CA LEU A 140 -9.62 11.74 -6.49
C LEU A 140 -9.30 11.52 -7.98
N HIS A 141 -8.99 10.28 -8.36
CA HIS A 141 -8.69 9.90 -9.74
C HIS A 141 -9.10 8.44 -10.04
N ALA A 142 -9.18 8.10 -11.32
CA ALA A 142 -9.48 6.74 -11.76
C ALA A 142 -8.22 5.86 -11.73
N ILE A 143 -8.41 4.57 -11.44
CA ILE A 143 -7.36 3.57 -11.39
C ILE A 143 -7.65 2.38 -12.30
N ASP A 144 -6.60 1.63 -12.62
CA ASP A 144 -6.72 0.27 -13.14
C ASP A 144 -6.84 -0.71 -11.96
N VAL A 145 -8.06 -1.15 -11.68
CA VAL A 145 -8.38 -2.09 -10.59
C VAL A 145 -7.52 -3.35 -10.66
N ALA A 146 -7.31 -3.90 -11.88
CA ALA A 146 -6.53 -5.12 -12.06
C ALA A 146 -5.04 -4.91 -11.73
N ALA A 147 -4.49 -3.74 -12.06
CA ALA A 147 -3.12 -3.37 -11.72
C ALA A 147 -2.95 -3.10 -10.21
N THR A 148 -3.89 -2.37 -9.60
CA THR A 148 -3.88 -2.06 -8.16
C THR A 148 -3.95 -3.32 -7.30
N ALA A 149 -4.71 -4.33 -7.72
CA ALA A 149 -4.88 -5.59 -7.01
C ALA A 149 -3.87 -6.69 -7.44
N ALA A 150 -2.93 -6.40 -8.36
CA ALA A 150 -2.06 -7.40 -8.97
C ALA A 150 -1.14 -8.10 -7.97
N TRP A 151 -0.68 -7.41 -6.93
CA TRP A 151 0.18 -7.96 -5.88
C TRP A 151 -0.44 -9.18 -5.18
N ARG A 152 -1.76 -9.24 -5.06
CA ARG A 152 -2.50 -10.38 -4.49
C ARG A 152 -2.34 -11.66 -5.30
N ARG A 153 -1.96 -11.52 -6.57
CA ARG A 153 -1.67 -12.61 -7.52
C ARG A 153 -0.17 -12.80 -7.76
N GLY A 154 0.67 -12.18 -6.92
CA GLY A 154 2.12 -12.28 -7.02
C GLY A 154 2.74 -11.43 -8.13
N LEU A 155 2.06 -10.35 -8.56
CA LEU A 155 2.52 -9.49 -9.65
C LEU A 155 2.63 -8.03 -9.21
N LEU A 156 3.61 -7.30 -9.76
CA LEU A 156 3.66 -5.84 -9.79
C LEU A 156 3.38 -5.38 -11.21
N VAL A 157 2.43 -4.46 -11.35
CA VAL A 157 2.06 -3.87 -12.64
C VAL A 157 2.35 -2.38 -12.60
N PHE A 158 3.26 -1.92 -13.43
CA PHE A 158 3.63 -0.51 -13.55
C PHE A 158 3.18 0.02 -14.90
N ARG A 159 2.60 1.22 -14.93
CA ARG A 159 2.14 1.91 -16.16
C ARG A 159 2.63 3.35 -16.14
N GLY A 160 3.78 3.58 -16.72
CA GLY A 160 4.42 4.89 -16.68
C GLY A 160 4.73 5.37 -15.25
N THR A 161 5.03 4.44 -14.34
CA THR A 161 5.31 4.72 -12.94
C THR A 161 6.72 5.26 -12.78
N PRO A 162 6.96 6.35 -12.00
CA PRO A 162 8.30 6.83 -11.72
C PRO A 162 9.19 5.75 -11.10
N LEU A 163 10.45 5.68 -11.51
CA LEU A 163 11.42 4.69 -11.02
C LEU A 163 11.55 4.72 -9.50
N ALA A 164 11.48 5.90 -8.88
CA ALA A 164 11.49 6.02 -7.42
C ALA A 164 10.38 5.16 -6.77
N GLN A 165 9.15 5.25 -7.26
CA GLN A 165 8.01 4.47 -6.74
C GLN A 165 8.16 2.98 -7.04
N VAL A 166 8.67 2.63 -8.22
CA VAL A 166 8.96 1.24 -8.59
C VAL A 166 10.00 0.62 -7.66
N VAL A 167 11.04 1.38 -7.33
CA VAL A 167 12.09 0.94 -6.40
C VAL A 167 11.55 0.79 -4.98
N ASP A 168 10.69 1.70 -4.53
CA ASP A 168 10.03 1.59 -3.21
C ASP A 168 9.18 0.32 -3.13
N ASP A 169 8.45 -0.01 -4.20
CA ASP A 169 7.67 -1.24 -4.28
C ASP A 169 8.57 -2.49 -4.29
N LEU A 170 9.61 -2.52 -5.12
CA LEU A 170 10.53 -3.65 -5.19
C LEU A 170 11.26 -3.90 -3.86
N ASN A 171 11.61 -2.84 -3.13
CA ASN A 171 12.28 -2.95 -1.82
C ASN A 171 11.45 -3.70 -0.78
N ARG A 172 10.14 -3.80 -0.94
CA ARG A 172 9.26 -4.56 -0.05
C ARG A 172 9.35 -6.07 -0.25
N TYR A 173 9.86 -6.52 -1.41
CA TYR A 173 9.86 -7.94 -1.79
C TYR A 173 11.25 -8.54 -1.89
N ARG A 174 12.30 -7.79 -1.59
CA ARG A 174 13.68 -8.28 -1.64
C ARG A 174 14.45 -7.97 -0.37
N PRO A 175 15.37 -8.84 0.06
CA PRO A 175 16.33 -8.51 1.12
C PRO A 175 17.26 -7.39 0.64
N GLY A 176 17.64 -6.50 1.56
CA GLY A 176 18.47 -5.35 1.25
C GLY A 176 17.69 -4.20 0.63
N ARG A 177 18.38 -3.22 0.07
CA ARG A 177 17.78 -1.97 -0.42
C ARG A 177 18.32 -1.56 -1.80
N ILE A 178 17.43 -1.12 -2.66
CA ILE A 178 17.74 -0.39 -3.89
C ILE A 178 17.58 1.09 -3.60
N VAL A 179 18.52 1.91 -4.09
CA VAL A 179 18.48 3.36 -4.00
C VAL A 179 18.74 3.93 -5.40
N VAL A 180 18.02 4.98 -5.76
CA VAL A 180 18.26 5.72 -7.01
C VAL A 180 19.06 6.99 -6.67
N ALA A 181 20.26 7.10 -7.25
CA ALA A 181 21.22 8.14 -6.86
C ALA A 181 20.91 9.54 -7.42
N SER A 182 20.10 9.65 -8.48
CA SER A 182 19.79 10.95 -9.09
C SER A 182 18.29 11.17 -9.25
N SER A 183 17.86 12.41 -9.10
CA SER A 183 16.47 12.81 -9.31
C SER A 183 16.02 12.60 -10.76
N ALA A 184 16.91 12.77 -11.72
CA ALA A 184 16.66 12.53 -13.13
C ALA A 184 16.35 11.04 -13.39
N ALA A 185 17.15 10.12 -12.83
CA ALA A 185 16.88 8.69 -12.92
C ALA A 185 15.58 8.33 -12.17
N ALA A 186 15.35 8.88 -10.98
CA ALA A 186 14.17 8.64 -10.15
C ALA A 186 12.84 9.02 -10.86
N ALA A 187 12.86 10.04 -11.71
CA ALA A 187 11.70 10.50 -12.49
C ALA A 187 11.43 9.67 -13.75
N ARG A 188 12.36 8.80 -14.18
CA ARG A 188 12.18 7.97 -15.39
C ARG A 188 11.00 7.01 -15.21
N ARG A 189 10.27 6.78 -16.32
CA ARG A 189 9.03 6.02 -16.29
C ARG A 189 9.26 4.55 -16.62
N VAL A 190 8.65 3.69 -15.82
CA VAL A 190 8.67 2.23 -16.00
C VAL A 190 7.28 1.76 -16.38
N THR A 191 7.19 0.92 -17.40
CA THR A 191 5.98 0.18 -17.77
C THR A 191 6.34 -1.29 -17.91
N GLY A 192 5.61 -2.16 -17.21
CA GLY A 192 5.86 -3.60 -17.26
C GLY A 192 5.08 -4.36 -16.19
N VAL A 193 5.15 -5.68 -16.30
CA VAL A 193 4.58 -6.63 -15.33
C VAL A 193 5.73 -7.48 -14.81
N PHE A 194 5.85 -7.58 -13.49
CA PHE A 194 6.95 -8.26 -12.81
C PHE A 194 6.41 -9.24 -11.76
N HIS A 195 7.09 -10.35 -11.57
CA HIS A 195 6.75 -11.32 -10.54
C HIS A 195 7.36 -10.93 -9.20
N LEU A 196 6.55 -10.91 -8.15
CA LEU A 196 7.00 -10.62 -6.77
C LEU A 196 8.04 -11.62 -6.27
N ALA A 197 7.93 -12.88 -6.69
CA ALA A 197 8.87 -13.93 -6.32
C ALA A 197 10.26 -13.78 -6.98
N ARG A 198 10.42 -12.84 -7.93
CA ARG A 198 11.65 -12.66 -8.71
C ARG A 198 12.07 -11.19 -8.79
N PRO A 199 12.26 -10.52 -7.65
CA PRO A 199 12.56 -9.08 -7.62
C PRO A 199 13.90 -8.72 -8.30
N GLU A 200 14.89 -9.63 -8.30
CA GLU A 200 16.18 -9.41 -8.98
C GLU A 200 16.04 -9.46 -10.51
N GLU A 201 15.18 -10.32 -11.06
CA GLU A 201 14.89 -10.34 -12.49
C GLU A 201 14.18 -9.04 -12.92
N ALA A 202 13.24 -8.57 -12.09
CA ALA A 202 12.57 -7.28 -12.29
C ALA A 202 13.58 -6.12 -12.31
N LEU A 203 14.49 -6.07 -11.32
CA LEU A 203 15.55 -5.07 -11.25
C LEU A 203 16.46 -5.11 -12.48
N GLY A 204 16.90 -6.30 -12.90
CA GLY A 204 17.72 -6.48 -14.08
C GLY A 204 17.05 -5.98 -15.38
N SER A 205 15.76 -6.30 -15.54
CA SER A 205 14.96 -5.86 -16.69
C SER A 205 14.78 -4.34 -16.71
N ILE A 206 14.47 -3.73 -15.59
CA ILE A 206 14.32 -2.27 -15.44
C ILE A 206 15.64 -1.56 -15.73
N ARG A 207 16.73 -2.05 -15.17
CA ARG A 207 18.07 -1.52 -15.40
C ARG A 207 18.43 -1.51 -16.88
N THR A 208 18.19 -2.62 -17.57
CA THR A 208 18.48 -2.75 -19.00
C THR A 208 17.58 -1.83 -19.83
N ALA A 209 16.28 -1.83 -19.59
CA ALA A 209 15.30 -1.03 -20.33
C ALA A 209 15.56 0.49 -20.17
N LEU A 210 16.03 0.89 -19.00
CA LEU A 210 16.35 2.29 -18.73
C LEU A 210 17.84 2.62 -18.90
N ALA A 211 18.68 1.72 -19.42
CA ALA A 211 20.12 1.91 -19.59
C ALA A 211 20.79 2.53 -18.35
N LEU A 212 20.44 2.00 -17.16
CA LEU A 212 21.01 2.45 -15.89
C LEU A 212 22.28 1.65 -15.56
N SER A 213 23.27 2.32 -15.00
CA SER A 213 24.39 1.67 -14.35
C SER A 213 24.01 1.31 -12.90
N GLU A 214 24.62 0.26 -12.36
CA GLU A 214 24.44 -0.10 -10.96
C GLU A 214 25.79 -0.26 -10.26
N VAL A 215 25.79 0.05 -8.95
CA VAL A 215 26.89 -0.27 -8.04
C VAL A 215 26.30 -1.10 -6.91
N ARG A 216 26.89 -2.26 -6.65
CA ARG A 216 26.46 -3.14 -5.57
C ARG A 216 27.47 -3.10 -4.41
N PHE A 217 26.95 -2.98 -3.20
CA PHE A 217 27.70 -3.09 -1.95
C PHE A 217 27.24 -4.36 -1.24
N GLY A 218 27.88 -5.47 -1.59
CA GLY A 218 27.41 -6.79 -1.21
C GLY A 218 26.00 -7.10 -1.71
N ASP A 219 25.29 -7.97 -0.98
CA ASP A 219 23.93 -8.38 -1.34
C ASP A 219 22.85 -7.43 -0.78
N ARG A 220 23.25 -6.42 0.00
CA ARG A 220 22.32 -5.59 0.78
C ARG A 220 21.99 -4.23 0.18
N LEU A 221 22.88 -3.65 -0.63
CA LEU A 221 22.65 -2.33 -1.18
C LEU A 221 22.95 -2.30 -2.68
N VAL A 222 21.98 -1.85 -3.45
CA VAL A 222 22.12 -1.58 -4.89
C VAL A 222 21.85 -0.10 -5.13
N VAL A 223 22.78 0.59 -5.77
CA VAL A 223 22.66 1.98 -6.15
C VAL A 223 22.52 2.06 -7.67
N LEU A 224 21.39 2.58 -8.15
CA LEU A 224 21.11 2.86 -9.56
C LEU A 224 21.50 4.29 -9.93
N ARG A 225 22.18 4.44 -11.07
CA ARG A 225 22.65 5.74 -11.60
C ARG A 225 22.22 5.93 -13.05
#